data_76860a29e87cb9dcdb0c59f64c38c2c8
#
_entry.id   76860a29e87cb9dcdb0c59f64c38c2c8
#
_cell.length_a   1.000
_cell.length_b   1.000
_cell.length_c   1.000
_cell.angle_alpha   90.00
_cell.angle_beta   90.00
_cell.angle_gamma   90.00
#
_symmetry.space_group_name_H-M   'P 1'
#
loop_
_entity.id
_entity.type
_entity.pdbx_description
1 polymer ?
#
loop_
_entity_poly.entity_id
_entity_poly.type
_entity_poly.pdbx_seq_one_letter_code
_entity_poly.pdbx_strand_id
1 'polypeptide(L)'
;NLSNIRIYSNHTKELAKSQGMPDQNSAAFIESIIEGAPRVNEDTMPGELANVVAGRVSNLLDLQGPNFAMDAACASSLATLMDACRLLQMRQVDVMIAGATDRSMDAPTFAKFSAIGALSATHSTPFDAGANGFVMGEGAGAFVLKRLSDAVRDGDEVHAVIRGVGGSSDGRGKGITAPSQRGQIQAIARAYSQ
;
A
#
# COMPACT_ATOMS: atom_id res chain seq x y z
N ASN A 1 3.43 14.56 4.43
CA ASN A 1 3.50 14.23 5.84
C ASN A 1 3.46 15.50 6.68
N LEU A 2 2.44 15.67 7.54
CA LEU A 2 2.22 16.89 8.32
C LEU A 2 3.34 17.18 9.32
N SER A 3 4.02 16.15 9.85
CA SER A 3 5.17 16.34 10.75
C SER A 3 6.37 16.97 10.05
N ASN A 4 6.53 16.73 8.77
CA ASN A 4 7.61 17.35 7.99
C ASN A 4 7.44 18.86 7.81
N ILE A 5 6.24 19.40 7.95
CA ILE A 5 6.00 20.84 7.87
C ILE A 5 6.83 21.58 8.94
N ARG A 6 6.92 21.02 10.16
CA ARG A 6 7.74 21.60 11.23
C ARG A 6 9.23 21.59 10.88
N ILE A 7 9.71 20.53 10.24
CA ILE A 7 11.11 20.39 9.84
C ILE A 7 11.45 21.38 8.72
N TYR A 8 10.55 21.55 7.77
CA TYR A 8 10.76 22.43 6.61
C TYR A 8 10.27 23.88 6.81
N SER A 9 9.85 24.25 8.02
CA SER A 9 9.29 25.58 8.29
C SER A 9 10.19 26.74 7.88
N ASN A 10 11.50 26.63 8.11
CA ASN A 10 12.45 27.66 7.72
C ASN A 10 12.57 27.78 6.19
N HIS A 11 12.64 26.66 5.49
CA HIS A 11 12.66 26.65 4.02
C HIS A 11 11.37 27.23 3.43
N THR A 12 10.23 26.94 4.04
CA THR A 12 8.94 27.50 3.64
C THR A 12 8.89 29.02 3.83
N LYS A 13 9.52 29.56 4.90
CA LYS A 13 9.67 31.01 5.12
C LYS A 13 10.50 31.67 4.02
N GLU A 14 11.64 31.08 3.69
CA GLU A 14 12.50 31.60 2.61
C GLU A 14 11.78 31.56 1.26
N LEU A 15 11.05 30.51 0.96
CA LEU A 15 10.26 30.39 -0.26
C LEU A 15 9.16 31.46 -0.33
N ALA A 16 8.42 31.68 0.77
CA ALA A 16 7.40 32.71 0.83
C ALA A 16 7.97 34.11 0.59
N LYS A 17 9.15 34.41 1.16
CA LYS A 17 9.88 35.66 0.90
C LYS A 17 10.26 35.81 -0.58
N SER A 18 10.78 34.76 -1.19
CA SER A 18 11.18 34.77 -2.61
C SER A 18 9.99 34.99 -3.56
N GLN A 19 8.78 34.67 -3.13
CA GLN A 19 7.53 34.90 -3.86
C GLN A 19 6.88 36.27 -3.57
N GLY A 20 7.61 37.17 -2.83
CA GLY A 20 7.14 38.52 -2.55
C GLY A 20 6.08 38.62 -1.44
N MET A 21 5.90 37.59 -0.63
CA MET A 21 4.97 37.66 0.51
C MET A 21 5.60 38.51 1.62
N PRO A 22 4.86 39.49 2.18
CA PRO A 22 5.37 40.32 3.28
C PRO A 22 5.79 39.47 4.48
N ASP A 23 6.93 39.78 5.10
CA ASP A 23 7.53 39.02 6.20
C ASP A 23 6.55 38.75 7.36
N GLN A 24 5.71 39.71 7.72
CA GLN A 24 4.72 39.54 8.80
C GLN A 24 3.61 38.56 8.45
N ASN A 25 3.12 38.59 7.22
CA ASN A 25 2.06 37.70 6.76
C ASN A 25 2.57 36.28 6.54
N SER A 26 3.78 36.13 6.03
CA SER A 26 4.40 34.82 5.84
C SER A 26 4.72 34.14 7.16
N ALA A 27 5.20 34.88 8.15
CA ALA A 27 5.49 34.34 9.48
C ALA A 27 4.23 33.87 10.20
N ALA A 28 3.18 34.70 10.25
CA ALA A 28 1.93 34.35 10.89
C ALA A 28 1.22 33.14 10.20
N PHE A 29 1.23 33.09 8.87
CA PHE A 29 0.67 31.97 8.11
C PHE A 29 1.42 30.67 8.40
N ILE A 30 2.75 30.68 8.36
CA ILE A 30 3.56 29.50 8.65
C ILE A 30 3.40 29.06 10.11
N GLU A 31 3.32 30.00 11.03
CA GLU A 31 3.10 29.71 12.45
C GLU A 31 1.75 29.00 12.68
N SER A 32 0.69 29.45 12.02
CA SER A 32 -0.62 28.78 12.08
C SER A 32 -0.60 27.35 11.52
N ILE A 33 0.16 27.10 10.44
CA ILE A 33 0.35 25.76 9.89
C ILE A 33 1.15 24.88 10.86
N ILE A 34 2.21 25.41 11.46
CA ILE A 34 3.06 24.68 12.41
C ILE A 34 2.29 24.34 13.69
N GLU A 35 1.46 25.25 14.19
CA GLU A 35 0.63 25.00 15.37
C GLU A 35 -0.37 23.87 15.13
N GLY A 36 -0.97 23.80 13.95
CA GLY A 36 -1.86 22.72 13.53
C GLY A 36 -1.16 21.38 13.20
N ALA A 37 0.18 21.38 13.04
CA ALA A 37 0.91 20.18 12.68
C ALA A 37 1.24 19.32 13.92
N PRO A 38 1.18 17.96 13.80
CA PRO A 38 1.59 17.06 14.88
C PRO A 38 3.00 17.37 15.37
N ARG A 39 3.21 17.28 16.68
CA ARG A 39 4.56 17.42 17.25
C ARG A 39 5.42 16.21 16.88
N VAL A 40 6.68 16.46 16.56
CA VAL A 40 7.66 15.39 16.37
C VAL A 40 8.01 14.82 17.75
N ASN A 41 7.86 13.52 17.90
CA ASN A 41 8.17 12.75 19.10
C ASN A 41 8.83 11.42 18.72
N GLU A 42 9.06 10.54 19.68
CA GLU A 42 9.68 9.23 19.49
C GLU A 42 8.88 8.30 18.58
N ASP A 43 7.55 8.47 18.48
CA ASP A 43 6.69 7.68 17.62
C ASP A 43 6.61 8.20 16.17
N THR A 44 7.12 9.38 15.90
CA THR A 44 6.99 10.02 14.58
C THR A 44 7.71 9.20 13.50
N MET A 45 8.98 8.87 13.71
CA MET A 45 9.74 8.10 12.73
C MET A 45 9.19 6.67 12.55
N PRO A 46 8.90 5.89 13.62
CA PRO A 46 8.22 4.61 13.47
C PRO A 46 6.88 4.70 12.74
N GLY A 47 6.14 5.80 12.91
CA GLY A 47 4.87 6.04 12.22
C GLY A 47 5.00 6.33 10.72
N GLU A 48 6.19 6.70 10.24
CA GLU A 48 6.48 7.02 8.83
C GLU A 48 7.09 5.84 8.05
N LEU A 49 7.59 4.84 8.73
CA LEU A 49 8.25 3.68 8.11
C LEU A 49 7.22 2.58 7.78
N ALA A 50 7.07 2.27 6.49
CA ALA A 50 6.08 1.29 6.03
C ALA A 50 6.27 -0.10 6.65
N ASN A 51 7.52 -0.54 6.87
CA ASN A 51 7.83 -1.83 7.48
C ASN A 51 7.38 -1.92 8.95
N VAL A 52 7.19 -0.80 9.63
CA VAL A 52 6.73 -0.78 11.03
C VAL A 52 5.29 -1.26 11.14
N VAL A 53 4.50 -1.20 10.08
CA VAL A 53 3.15 -1.80 10.05
C VAL A 53 3.23 -3.29 10.37
N ALA A 54 4.07 -4.04 9.65
CA ALA A 54 4.32 -5.46 9.90
C ALA A 54 5.03 -5.68 11.25
N GLY A 55 6.01 -4.83 11.59
CA GLY A 55 6.75 -4.89 12.84
C GLY A 55 5.86 -4.72 14.08
N ARG A 56 4.84 -3.88 14.04
CA ARG A 56 3.87 -3.71 15.15
C ARG A 56 3.03 -4.97 15.35
N VAL A 57 2.60 -5.62 14.27
CA VAL A 57 1.87 -6.90 14.35
C VAL A 57 2.77 -7.98 14.94
N SER A 58 4.00 -8.10 14.44
CA SER A 58 4.98 -9.06 14.99
C SER A 58 5.26 -8.84 16.47
N ASN A 59 5.45 -7.59 16.88
CA ASN A 59 5.70 -7.23 18.28
C ASN A 59 4.49 -7.54 19.17
N LEU A 60 3.28 -7.20 18.73
CA LEU A 60 2.05 -7.43 19.49
C LEU A 60 1.77 -8.93 19.73
N LEU A 61 2.06 -9.76 18.72
CA LEU A 61 1.77 -11.20 18.73
C LEU A 61 2.99 -12.05 19.08
N ASP A 62 4.11 -11.42 19.46
CA ASP A 62 5.41 -12.08 19.77
C ASP A 62 5.87 -13.04 18.66
N LEU A 63 5.76 -12.60 17.38
CA LEU A 63 6.16 -13.40 16.23
C LEU A 63 7.66 -13.24 15.98
N GLN A 64 8.37 -14.35 15.77
CA GLN A 64 9.83 -14.39 15.64
C GLN A 64 10.30 -14.50 14.17
N GLY A 65 9.37 -14.68 13.22
CA GLY A 65 9.69 -14.79 11.82
C GLY A 65 10.06 -13.43 11.18
N PRO A 66 10.57 -13.43 9.95
CA PRO A 66 10.84 -12.20 9.21
C PRO A 66 9.56 -11.40 9.00
N ASN A 67 9.66 -10.08 9.15
CA ASN A 67 8.56 -9.17 8.85
C ASN A 67 9.06 -8.01 7.99
N PHE A 68 8.28 -7.62 7.00
CA PHE A 68 8.61 -6.55 6.06
C PHE A 68 7.35 -6.04 5.36
N ALA A 69 7.44 -4.86 4.75
CA ALA A 69 6.44 -4.34 3.83
C ALA A 69 6.92 -4.52 2.39
N MET A 70 5.97 -4.72 1.49
CA MET A 70 6.20 -4.86 0.05
C MET A 70 5.40 -3.80 -0.70
N ASP A 71 5.99 -3.22 -1.72
CA ASP A 71 5.33 -2.28 -2.61
C ASP A 71 5.35 -2.80 -4.05
N ALA A 72 4.16 -3.06 -4.57
CA ALA A 72 3.88 -3.35 -5.97
C ALA A 72 2.67 -2.51 -6.43
N ALA A 73 2.54 -1.30 -5.87
CA ALA A 73 1.41 -0.40 -6.07
C ALA A 73 0.06 -1.12 -5.85
N CYS A 74 -0.89 -1.02 -6.78
CA CYS A 74 -2.22 -1.67 -6.67
C CYS A 74 -2.16 -3.21 -6.54
N ALA A 75 -1.05 -3.84 -6.92
CA ALA A 75 -0.83 -5.28 -6.81
C ALA A 75 -0.18 -5.71 -5.49
N SER A 76 0.09 -4.81 -4.55
CA SER A 76 0.86 -5.09 -3.32
C SER A 76 0.23 -6.19 -2.48
N SER A 77 -1.09 -6.21 -2.32
CA SER A 77 -1.79 -7.24 -1.54
C SER A 77 -1.59 -8.64 -2.12
N LEU A 78 -1.73 -8.79 -3.43
CA LEU A 78 -1.53 -10.08 -4.11
C LEU A 78 -0.05 -10.48 -4.18
N ALA A 79 0.87 -9.51 -4.32
CA ALA A 79 2.30 -9.74 -4.25
C ALA A 79 2.72 -10.25 -2.86
N THR A 80 2.15 -9.68 -1.80
CA THR A 80 2.37 -10.13 -0.41
C THR A 80 1.90 -11.58 -0.21
N LEU A 81 0.70 -11.93 -0.71
CA LEU A 81 0.21 -13.31 -0.67
C LEU A 81 1.12 -14.27 -1.45
N MET A 82 1.59 -13.87 -2.63
CA MET A 82 2.48 -14.67 -3.45
C MET A 82 3.80 -14.96 -2.73
N ASP A 83 4.37 -13.96 -2.08
CA ASP A 83 5.63 -14.13 -1.35
C ASP A 83 5.45 -14.96 -0.08
N ALA A 84 4.36 -14.75 0.66
CA ALA A 84 4.00 -15.59 1.80
C ALA A 84 3.85 -17.07 1.43
N CYS A 85 3.18 -17.36 0.30
CA CYS A 85 3.08 -18.74 -0.21
C CYS A 85 4.47 -19.34 -0.50
N ARG A 86 5.37 -18.57 -1.10
CA ARG A 86 6.75 -19.03 -1.38
C ARG A 86 7.53 -19.33 -0.11
N LEU A 87 7.50 -18.45 0.88
CA LEU A 87 8.18 -18.66 2.17
C LEU A 87 7.67 -19.92 2.87
N LEU A 88 6.36 -20.16 2.84
CA LEU A 88 5.74 -21.39 3.38
C LEU A 88 6.16 -22.64 2.61
N GLN A 89 6.16 -22.60 1.27
CA GLN A 89 6.58 -23.71 0.41
C GLN A 89 8.07 -24.04 0.59
N MET A 90 8.90 -23.02 0.75
CA MET A 90 10.34 -23.17 1.02
C MET A 90 10.62 -23.60 2.47
N ARG A 91 9.61 -23.75 3.32
CA ARG A 91 9.73 -24.10 4.75
C ARG A 91 10.61 -23.14 5.56
N GLN A 92 10.66 -21.87 5.15
CA GLN A 92 11.36 -20.83 5.91
C GLN A 92 10.53 -20.33 7.09
N VAL A 93 9.22 -20.50 7.02
CA VAL A 93 8.25 -20.19 8.08
C VAL A 93 7.20 -21.28 8.14
N ASP A 94 6.53 -21.42 9.29
CA ASP A 94 5.46 -22.42 9.48
C ASP A 94 4.08 -21.80 9.35
N VAL A 95 3.92 -20.55 9.74
CA VAL A 95 2.71 -19.74 9.61
C VAL A 95 3.11 -18.35 9.12
N MET A 96 2.30 -17.74 8.29
CA MET A 96 2.53 -16.39 7.77
C MET A 96 1.26 -15.55 7.87
N ILE A 97 1.38 -14.34 8.42
CA ILE A 97 0.32 -13.33 8.31
C ILE A 97 0.64 -12.49 7.09
N ALA A 98 -0.22 -12.51 6.10
CA ALA A 98 -0.11 -11.71 4.89
C ALA A 98 -1.30 -10.77 4.77
N GLY A 99 -1.04 -9.47 4.67
CA GLY A 99 -2.09 -8.47 4.63
C GLY A 99 -1.72 -7.22 3.86
N ALA A 100 -2.69 -6.37 3.68
CA ALA A 100 -2.51 -5.07 3.09
C ALA A 100 -3.47 -4.05 3.72
N THR A 101 -3.09 -2.79 3.62
CA THR A 101 -3.92 -1.67 4.02
C THR A 101 -3.79 -0.55 3.02
N ASP A 102 -4.89 0.13 2.76
CA ASP A 102 -4.90 1.39 2.01
C ASP A 102 -5.68 2.44 2.80
N ARG A 103 -5.09 3.62 2.94
CA ARG A 103 -5.70 4.80 3.53
C ARG A 103 -5.26 6.03 2.73
N SER A 104 -5.73 6.12 1.50
CA SER A 104 -5.28 7.12 0.52
C SER A 104 -6.39 8.05 0.05
N MET A 105 -7.52 8.14 0.77
CA MET A 105 -8.65 9.00 0.39
C MET A 105 -8.42 10.45 0.83
N ASP A 106 -7.32 11.05 0.37
CA ASP A 106 -7.01 12.46 0.56
C ASP A 106 -7.18 13.27 -0.74
N ALA A 107 -7.33 14.58 -0.61
CA ALA A 107 -7.51 15.46 -1.75
C ALA A 107 -6.35 15.39 -2.77
N PRO A 108 -5.07 15.33 -2.38
CA PRO A 108 -3.97 15.13 -3.32
C PRO A 108 -4.06 13.83 -4.11
N THR A 109 -4.48 12.73 -3.50
CA THR A 109 -4.62 11.44 -4.18
C THR A 109 -5.79 11.45 -5.15
N PHE A 110 -6.95 12.01 -4.77
CA PHE A 110 -8.06 12.25 -5.69
C PHE A 110 -7.64 13.09 -6.90
N ALA A 111 -6.91 14.19 -6.68
CA ALA A 111 -6.44 15.05 -7.76
C ALA A 111 -5.52 14.29 -8.74
N LYS A 112 -4.60 13.45 -8.23
CA LYS A 112 -3.69 12.63 -9.06
C LYS A 112 -4.45 11.62 -9.91
N PHE A 113 -5.37 10.85 -9.32
CA PHE A 113 -6.17 9.87 -10.06
C PHE A 113 -7.15 10.53 -11.03
N SER A 114 -7.70 11.68 -10.70
CA SER A 114 -8.51 12.49 -11.60
C SER A 114 -7.71 12.98 -12.81
N ALA A 115 -6.49 13.46 -12.58
CA ALA A 115 -5.61 13.98 -13.64
C ALA A 115 -5.24 12.93 -14.69
N ILE A 116 -5.12 11.67 -14.30
CA ILE A 116 -4.87 10.54 -15.23
C ILE A 116 -6.17 9.91 -15.79
N GLY A 117 -7.34 10.45 -15.45
CA GLY A 117 -8.62 9.96 -15.96
C GLY A 117 -9.01 8.58 -15.45
N ALA A 118 -8.57 8.19 -14.24
CA ALA A 118 -8.79 6.85 -13.69
C ALA A 118 -10.08 6.73 -12.87
N LEU A 119 -10.68 7.85 -12.45
CA LEU A 119 -11.85 7.83 -11.56
C LEU A 119 -13.16 7.76 -12.34
N SER A 120 -14.10 6.96 -11.84
CA SER A 120 -15.51 7.01 -12.24
C SER A 120 -16.26 8.04 -11.40
N ALA A 121 -17.17 8.77 -12.03
CA ALA A 121 -18.04 9.72 -11.32
C ALA A 121 -19.18 9.05 -10.55
N THR A 122 -19.44 7.77 -10.77
CA THR A 122 -20.62 7.08 -10.24
C THR A 122 -20.29 5.84 -9.42
N HIS A 123 -19.65 4.83 -10.02
CA HIS A 123 -19.40 3.55 -9.36
C HIS A 123 -18.30 2.75 -10.08
N SER A 124 -17.71 1.80 -9.37
CA SER A 124 -16.79 0.83 -9.95
C SER A 124 -17.58 -0.36 -10.52
N THR A 125 -17.31 -0.70 -11.77
CA THR A 125 -17.93 -1.82 -12.48
C THR A 125 -16.86 -2.75 -13.07
N PRO A 126 -16.14 -3.52 -12.23
CA PRO A 126 -15.10 -4.42 -12.70
C PRO A 126 -15.67 -5.45 -13.69
N PHE A 127 -14.96 -5.68 -14.79
CA PHE A 127 -15.31 -6.62 -15.86
C PHE A 127 -16.57 -6.26 -16.66
N ASP A 128 -17.19 -5.13 -16.43
CA ASP A 128 -18.33 -4.66 -17.21
C ASP A 128 -17.87 -3.94 -18.50
N ALA A 129 -18.63 -4.10 -19.58
CA ALA A 129 -18.35 -3.41 -20.84
C ALA A 129 -18.49 -1.88 -20.72
N GLY A 130 -19.30 -1.38 -19.80
CA GLY A 130 -19.48 0.03 -19.47
C GLY A 130 -18.51 0.58 -18.44
N ALA A 131 -17.50 -0.20 -18.02
CA ALA A 131 -16.50 0.26 -17.05
C ALA A 131 -15.77 1.51 -17.56
N ASN A 132 -15.79 2.58 -16.76
CA ASN A 132 -15.23 3.88 -17.12
C ASN A 132 -14.27 4.46 -16.08
N GLY A 133 -13.83 3.66 -15.15
CA GLY A 133 -12.96 4.03 -14.03
C GLY A 133 -13.35 3.34 -12.73
N PHE A 134 -12.78 3.80 -11.64
CA PHE A 134 -13.07 3.27 -10.31
C PHE A 134 -13.43 4.37 -9.32
N VAL A 135 -14.12 4.01 -8.26
CA VAL A 135 -14.32 4.85 -7.07
C VAL A 135 -13.31 4.41 -6.03
N MET A 136 -12.55 5.36 -5.49
CA MET A 136 -11.56 5.09 -4.45
C MET A 136 -12.23 4.56 -3.18
N GLY A 137 -11.53 3.67 -2.49
CA GLY A 137 -11.92 3.14 -1.19
C GLY A 137 -10.72 3.02 -0.26
N GLU A 138 -10.99 2.86 1.01
CA GLU A 138 -10.00 2.56 2.04
C GLU A 138 -10.35 1.25 2.72
N GLY A 139 -9.34 0.59 3.27
CA GLY A 139 -9.55 -0.64 4.00
C GLY A 139 -8.27 -1.32 4.40
N ALA A 140 -8.42 -2.38 5.18
CA ALA A 140 -7.35 -3.28 5.55
C ALA A 140 -7.88 -4.71 5.57
N GLY A 141 -7.01 -5.66 5.22
CA GLY A 141 -7.33 -7.08 5.31
C GLY A 141 -6.06 -7.89 5.55
N ALA A 142 -6.20 -9.01 6.25
CA ALA A 142 -5.10 -9.93 6.48
C ALA A 142 -5.58 -11.37 6.44
N PHE A 143 -4.70 -12.27 6.01
CA PHE A 143 -4.89 -13.70 6.02
C PHE A 143 -3.82 -14.36 6.87
N VAL A 144 -4.20 -15.35 7.65
CA VAL A 144 -3.28 -16.29 8.28
C VAL A 144 -3.12 -17.48 7.33
N LEU A 145 -1.91 -17.70 6.86
CA LEU A 145 -1.57 -18.73 5.88
C LEU A 145 -0.72 -19.81 6.53
N LYS A 146 -1.00 -21.05 6.18
CA LYS A 146 -0.26 -22.24 6.64
C LYS A 146 -0.23 -23.27 5.51
N ARG A 147 0.79 -24.10 5.45
CA ARG A 147 0.78 -25.25 4.53
C ARG A 147 -0.40 -26.16 4.84
N LEU A 148 -1.13 -26.60 3.82
CA LEU A 148 -2.33 -27.43 4.02
C LEU A 148 -2.04 -28.70 4.82
N SER A 149 -0.90 -29.35 4.57
CA SER A 149 -0.49 -30.54 5.33
C SER A 149 -0.33 -30.29 6.82
N ASP A 150 0.20 -29.12 7.17
CA ASP A 150 0.42 -28.73 8.56
C ASP A 150 -0.90 -28.31 9.24
N ALA A 151 -1.77 -27.59 8.52
CA ALA A 151 -3.08 -27.21 9.00
C ALA A 151 -3.95 -28.47 9.30
N VAL A 152 -3.94 -29.43 8.40
CA VAL A 152 -4.68 -30.72 8.61
C VAL A 152 -4.08 -31.49 9.79
N ARG A 153 -2.75 -31.62 9.91
CA ARG A 153 -2.09 -32.28 11.02
C ARG A 153 -2.45 -31.64 12.37
N ASP A 154 -2.48 -30.32 12.40
CA ASP A 154 -2.66 -29.53 13.62
C ASP A 154 -4.15 -29.32 13.98
N GLY A 155 -5.07 -29.75 13.10
CA GLY A 155 -6.51 -29.66 13.31
C GLY A 155 -7.06 -28.24 13.10
N ASP A 156 -6.38 -27.40 12.33
CA ASP A 156 -6.81 -26.03 12.06
C ASP A 156 -8.03 -26.01 11.14
N GLU A 157 -8.90 -25.02 11.32
CA GLU A 157 -10.00 -24.76 10.40
C GLU A 157 -9.47 -24.15 9.09
N VAL A 158 -9.76 -24.82 7.96
CA VAL A 158 -9.32 -24.39 6.63
C VAL A 158 -10.49 -23.76 5.88
N HIS A 159 -10.49 -22.44 5.74
CA HIS A 159 -11.55 -21.74 5.02
C HIS A 159 -11.39 -21.81 3.50
N ALA A 160 -10.16 -21.81 2.99
CA ALA A 160 -9.85 -21.90 1.57
C ALA A 160 -8.42 -22.42 1.34
N VAL A 161 -8.15 -22.91 0.13
CA VAL A 161 -6.81 -23.35 -0.28
C VAL A 161 -6.34 -22.54 -1.48
N ILE A 162 -5.20 -21.86 -1.35
CA ILE A 162 -4.53 -21.19 -2.48
C ILE A 162 -3.86 -22.28 -3.32
N ARG A 163 -4.34 -22.49 -4.54
CA ARG A 163 -3.86 -23.53 -5.45
C ARG A 163 -2.70 -23.06 -6.33
N GLY A 164 -2.63 -21.77 -6.59
CA GLY A 164 -1.56 -21.20 -7.40
C GLY A 164 -1.51 -19.68 -7.26
N VAL A 165 -0.35 -19.12 -7.49
CA VAL A 165 -0.11 -17.68 -7.46
C VAL A 165 0.71 -17.26 -8.67
N GLY A 166 0.37 -16.16 -9.32
CA GLY A 166 1.05 -15.70 -10.52
C GLY A 166 1.12 -14.19 -10.61
N GLY A 167 2.25 -13.69 -11.03
CA GLY A 167 2.48 -12.27 -11.28
C GLY A 167 3.21 -12.07 -12.61
N SER A 168 3.04 -10.89 -13.21
CA SER A 168 3.74 -10.47 -14.41
C SER A 168 3.97 -8.98 -14.41
N SER A 169 4.88 -8.53 -15.26
CA SER A 169 5.02 -7.12 -15.62
C SER A 169 4.50 -6.89 -17.02
N ASP A 170 3.89 -5.75 -17.27
CA ASP A 170 3.38 -5.38 -18.59
C ASP A 170 4.50 -5.13 -19.61
N GLY A 171 5.75 -4.90 -19.15
CA GLY A 171 6.88 -4.65 -20.03
C GLY A 171 6.75 -3.32 -20.78
N ARG A 172 7.31 -3.27 -21.99
CA ARG A 172 7.19 -2.10 -22.85
C ARG A 172 5.82 -2.09 -23.53
N GLY A 173 4.99 -1.10 -23.23
CA GLY A 173 3.66 -0.91 -23.80
C GLY A 173 3.38 0.52 -24.22
N LYS A 174 2.11 0.92 -24.29
CA LYS A 174 1.68 2.28 -24.66
C LYS A 174 2.05 3.35 -23.63
N GLY A 175 2.38 2.97 -22.41
CA GLY A 175 2.76 3.84 -21.30
C GLY A 175 2.78 3.07 -20.00
N ILE A 176 3.42 3.63 -18.96
CA ILE A 176 3.60 2.96 -17.66
C ILE A 176 2.27 2.70 -16.93
N THR A 177 1.24 3.50 -17.21
CA THR A 177 -0.09 3.37 -16.61
C THR A 177 -1.09 2.59 -17.47
N ALA A 178 -0.72 2.23 -18.70
CA ALA A 178 -1.60 1.52 -19.62
C ALA A 178 -1.55 0.02 -19.37
N PRO A 179 -2.70 -0.65 -19.11
CA PRO A 179 -2.75 -2.08 -18.88
C PRO A 179 -2.40 -2.87 -20.15
N SER A 180 -1.80 -4.05 -19.95
CA SER A 180 -1.43 -4.98 -21.02
C SER A 180 -2.22 -6.28 -20.90
N GLN A 181 -3.04 -6.57 -21.88
CA GLN A 181 -3.75 -7.86 -21.96
C GLN A 181 -2.77 -9.05 -21.92
N ARG A 182 -1.63 -8.94 -22.59
CA ARG A 182 -0.60 -9.96 -22.58
C ARG A 182 -0.04 -10.19 -21.15
N GLY A 183 0.21 -9.11 -20.41
CA GLY A 183 0.66 -9.20 -19.01
C GLY A 183 -0.36 -9.92 -18.14
N GLN A 184 -1.64 -9.56 -18.25
CA GLN A 184 -2.72 -10.22 -17.50
C GLN A 184 -2.83 -11.70 -17.82
N ILE A 185 -2.80 -12.09 -19.11
CA ILE A 185 -2.83 -13.50 -19.53
C ILE A 185 -1.63 -14.26 -18.94
N GLN A 186 -0.44 -13.67 -18.93
CA GLN A 186 0.75 -14.29 -18.36
C GLN A 186 0.63 -14.52 -16.85
N ALA A 187 0.10 -13.54 -16.11
CA ALA A 187 -0.11 -13.69 -14.67
C ALA A 187 -1.10 -14.83 -14.36
N ILE A 188 -2.20 -14.87 -15.07
CA ILE A 188 -3.21 -15.93 -14.94
C ILE A 188 -2.61 -17.29 -15.30
N ALA A 189 -1.94 -17.41 -16.44
CA ALA A 189 -1.33 -18.67 -16.88
C ALA A 189 -0.32 -19.20 -15.85
N ARG A 190 0.52 -18.32 -15.25
CA ARG A 190 1.46 -18.71 -14.20
C ARG A 190 0.78 -19.22 -12.93
N ALA A 191 -0.37 -18.65 -12.56
CA ALA A 191 -1.14 -19.13 -11.42
C ALA A 191 -1.77 -20.51 -11.69
N TYR A 192 -2.26 -20.75 -12.90
CA TYR A 192 -2.86 -22.03 -13.29
C TYR A 192 -1.87 -23.15 -13.61
N SER A 193 -0.58 -22.84 -13.77
CA SER A 193 0.47 -23.83 -14.05
C SER A 193 1.10 -24.48 -12.80
N GLN A 194 0.60 -24.16 -11.61
CA GLN A 194 1.12 -24.67 -10.32
C GLN A 194 0.30 -25.82 -9.74
#